data_93072127874bf252797621242e16562b
#
_entry.id   93072127874bf252797621242e16562b
#
_cell.length_a   1.000
_cell.length_b   1.000
_cell.length_c   1.000
_cell.angle_alpha   90.00
_cell.angle_beta   90.00
_cell.angle_gamma   90.00
#
_symmetry.space_group_name_H-M   'P 1'
#
loop_
_entity.id
_entity.type
_entity.pdbx_description
1 polymer ?
#
loop_
_entity_poly.entity_id
_entity_poly.type
_entity_poly.pdbx_seq_one_letter_code
_entity_poly.pdbx_strand_id
1 'polypeptide(L)'
;MAAYGLLTMYNLTASIGTEQSGEAPSVTWTYAELAEGFDNIAEALNEVVQQYFFLSDKGFAKNHVTGMAPAFTLTGRRVVGDTAQDFIFSKKYGLDTDRQSSFQLKYNDAAGKTVTITCDCTFCNIQEWSGAATDDSAISVEIRFDGRPTITTAA
;
A
#
# COMPACT_ATOMS: atom_id res chain seq x y z
N MET A 1 22.71 -19.98 7.78
CA MET A 1 23.17 -19.07 6.72
C MET A 1 21.96 -18.42 6.04
N ALA A 2 21.97 -17.10 5.94
CA ALA A 2 20.92 -16.40 5.23
C ALA A 2 20.98 -16.73 3.73
N ALA A 3 19.85 -17.03 3.13
CA ALA A 3 19.76 -17.32 1.72
C ALA A 3 19.47 -16.03 0.95
N TYR A 4 20.17 -15.81 -0.14
CA TYR A 4 19.84 -14.74 -1.06
C TYR A 4 18.81 -15.26 -2.06
N GLY A 5 17.77 -14.49 -2.25
CA GLY A 5 16.73 -14.87 -3.21
C GLY A 5 15.97 -13.65 -3.71
N LEU A 6 15.49 -13.75 -4.94
CA LEU A 6 14.61 -12.75 -5.50
C LEU A 6 13.24 -12.83 -4.83
N LEU A 7 12.72 -11.69 -4.41
CA LEU A 7 11.34 -11.61 -3.90
C LEU A 7 10.38 -11.66 -5.09
N THR A 8 9.67 -12.76 -5.19
CA THR A 8 8.61 -12.88 -6.20
C THR A 8 7.35 -12.18 -5.69
N MET A 9 6.72 -11.38 -6.52
CA MET A 9 5.60 -10.53 -6.09
C MET A 9 4.42 -11.32 -5.50
N TYR A 10 4.19 -12.55 -5.91
CA TYR A 10 3.11 -13.34 -5.30
C TYR A 10 3.45 -13.83 -3.87
N ASN A 11 4.69 -13.67 -3.42
CA ASN A 11 5.08 -13.93 -2.03
C ASN A 11 4.92 -12.71 -1.12
N LEU A 12 4.51 -11.59 -1.70
CA LEU A 12 4.20 -10.37 -0.97
C LEU A 12 2.69 -10.36 -0.69
N THR A 13 2.31 -10.25 0.58
CA THR A 13 0.91 -10.23 0.97
C THR A 13 0.51 -8.80 1.32
N ALA A 14 -0.42 -8.23 0.56
CA ALA A 14 -0.99 -6.91 0.82
C ALA A 14 -2.42 -7.09 1.31
N SER A 15 -2.79 -6.36 2.37
CA SER A 15 -4.10 -6.46 2.98
C SER A 15 -4.62 -5.09 3.40
N ILE A 16 -5.93 -4.94 3.43
CA ILE A 16 -6.58 -3.73 3.94
C ILE A 16 -7.48 -4.08 5.11
N GLY A 17 -7.64 -3.13 6.04
CA GLY A 17 -8.58 -3.27 7.14
C GLY A 17 -10.01 -3.05 6.65
N THR A 18 -10.87 -4.03 6.86
CA THR A 18 -12.27 -3.98 6.44
C THR A 18 -13.21 -3.74 7.61
N GLU A 19 -12.79 -4.06 8.81
CA GLU A 19 -13.60 -3.89 10.01
C GLU A 19 -12.71 -3.49 11.17
N GLN A 20 -13.17 -2.53 11.94
CA GLN A 20 -12.46 -2.00 13.08
C GLN A 20 -13.18 -2.42 14.35
N SER A 21 -12.45 -2.89 15.35
CA SER A 21 -13.00 -3.25 16.65
C SER A 21 -12.19 -2.64 17.77
N GLY A 22 -12.83 -2.44 18.93
CA GLY A 22 -12.23 -1.79 20.07
C GLY A 22 -12.35 -0.28 20.02
N GLU A 23 -11.89 0.39 21.06
CA GLU A 23 -11.88 1.84 21.18
C GLU A 23 -10.45 2.35 21.33
N ALA A 24 -10.21 3.57 20.86
CA ALA A 24 -8.90 4.18 21.01
C ALA A 24 -8.46 4.21 22.48
N PRO A 25 -7.17 3.91 22.80
CA PRO A 25 -6.06 3.67 21.86
C PRO A 25 -5.92 2.22 21.39
N SER A 26 -6.79 1.30 21.78
CA SER A 26 -6.65 -0.14 21.51
C SER A 26 -7.53 -0.60 20.34
N VAL A 27 -7.42 0.08 19.22
CA VAL A 27 -8.16 -0.25 18.00
C VAL A 27 -7.45 -1.37 17.24
N THR A 28 -8.22 -2.39 16.84
CA THR A 28 -7.72 -3.47 15.99
C THR A 28 -8.51 -3.54 14.68
N TRP A 29 -7.83 -3.97 13.62
CA TRP A 29 -8.43 -4.12 12.31
C TRP A 29 -8.53 -5.58 11.92
N THR A 30 -9.63 -5.94 11.27
CA THR A 30 -9.74 -7.22 10.56
C THR A 30 -9.29 -6.96 9.12
N TYR A 31 -8.30 -7.72 8.65
CA TYR A 31 -7.70 -7.50 7.35
C TYR A 31 -8.24 -8.46 6.30
N ALA A 32 -8.43 -7.96 5.10
CA ALA A 32 -8.76 -8.76 3.92
C ALA A 32 -7.61 -8.63 2.91
N GLU A 33 -7.16 -9.75 2.36
CA GLU A 33 -6.03 -9.78 1.45
C GLU A 33 -6.41 -9.20 0.08
N LEU A 34 -5.53 -8.36 -0.46
CA LEU A 34 -5.65 -7.79 -1.80
C LEU A 34 -4.96 -8.72 -2.81
N ALA A 35 -5.55 -9.87 -3.05
CA ALA A 35 -4.95 -10.89 -3.92
C ALA A 35 -5.85 -11.24 -5.10
N GLU A 36 -7.11 -11.55 -4.84
CA GLU A 36 -8.03 -12.01 -5.88
C GLU A 36 -8.31 -10.88 -6.87
N GLY A 37 -8.01 -11.13 -8.14
CA GLY A 37 -8.24 -10.16 -9.20
C GLY A 37 -7.16 -9.09 -9.36
N PHE A 38 -6.30 -8.89 -8.36
CA PHE A 38 -5.19 -7.94 -8.47
C PHE A 38 -3.98 -8.63 -9.10
N ASP A 39 -3.43 -8.04 -10.15
CA ASP A 39 -2.30 -8.59 -10.89
C ASP A 39 -1.04 -7.73 -10.83
N ASN A 40 -1.13 -6.53 -10.27
CA ASN A 40 0.01 -5.62 -10.18
C ASN A 40 -0.08 -4.75 -8.94
N ILE A 41 1.07 -4.55 -8.28
CA ILE A 41 1.22 -3.61 -7.18
C ILE A 41 2.53 -2.87 -7.36
N ALA A 42 2.50 -1.54 -7.22
CA ALA A 42 3.68 -0.70 -7.36
C ALA A 42 3.74 0.34 -6.24
N GLU A 43 4.94 0.52 -5.70
CA GLU A 43 5.19 1.49 -4.64
C GLU A 43 5.76 2.77 -5.23
N ALA A 44 5.33 3.91 -4.67
CA ALA A 44 5.91 5.22 -4.95
C ALA A 44 6.05 5.98 -3.63
N LEU A 45 7.26 6.43 -3.31
CA LEU A 45 7.49 7.15 -2.07
C LEU A 45 7.18 8.64 -2.17
N ASN A 46 7.16 9.19 -3.37
CA ASN A 46 6.85 10.61 -3.62
C ASN A 46 7.67 11.54 -2.72
N GLU A 47 8.99 11.36 -2.78
CA GLU A 47 9.93 12.04 -1.89
C GLU A 47 10.04 13.52 -2.17
N VAL A 48 10.18 14.32 -1.11
CA VAL A 48 10.58 15.72 -1.21
C VAL A 48 12.08 15.78 -0.95
N VAL A 49 12.85 16.18 -1.97
CA VAL A 49 14.31 16.24 -1.91
C VAL A 49 14.75 17.68 -2.00
N GLN A 50 15.52 18.11 -0.99
CA GLN A 50 16.22 19.40 -1.02
C GLN A 50 17.62 19.20 -1.53
N GLN A 51 18.04 20.05 -2.47
CA GLN A 51 19.35 19.95 -3.10
C GLN A 51 20.13 21.22 -2.81
N TYR A 52 21.36 21.07 -2.35
CA TYR A 52 22.23 22.19 -2.00
C TYR A 52 23.55 22.11 -2.75
N PHE A 53 24.03 23.26 -3.17
CA PHE A 53 25.35 23.41 -3.82
C PHE A 53 26.21 24.31 -2.93
N PHE A 54 26.97 23.70 -2.03
CA PHE A 54 27.84 24.48 -1.15
C PHE A 54 29.18 24.80 -1.82
N LEU A 55 29.78 25.90 -1.43
CA LEU A 55 31.08 26.34 -2.00
C LEU A 55 32.17 25.28 -1.81
N SER A 56 32.13 24.57 -0.69
CA SER A 56 33.09 23.49 -0.40
C SER A 56 32.94 22.28 -1.30
N ASP A 57 31.78 22.10 -1.93
CA ASP A 57 31.50 20.91 -2.76
C ASP A 57 31.89 21.10 -4.24
N LYS A 58 32.39 22.30 -4.61
CA LYS A 58 32.95 22.59 -5.92
C LYS A 58 32.03 22.23 -7.10
N GLY A 59 30.75 22.56 -7.00
CA GLY A 59 29.77 22.33 -8.05
C GLY A 59 29.03 21.00 -7.98
N PHE A 60 29.29 20.20 -6.98
CA PHE A 60 28.55 18.95 -6.75
C PHE A 60 27.49 19.13 -5.69
N ALA A 61 26.30 18.54 -5.93
CA ALA A 61 25.16 18.70 -5.07
C ALA A 61 25.17 17.77 -3.86
N LYS A 62 24.61 18.25 -2.74
CA LYS A 62 24.21 17.40 -1.62
C LYS A 62 22.70 17.33 -1.60
N ASN A 63 22.17 16.13 -1.38
CA ASN A 63 20.73 15.87 -1.38
C ASN A 63 20.25 15.52 0.03
N HIS A 64 19.09 16.03 0.37
CA HIS A 64 18.49 15.81 1.68
C HIS A 64 17.00 15.51 1.50
N VAL A 65 16.57 14.29 1.84
CA VAL A 65 15.17 13.90 1.76
C VAL A 65 14.46 14.42 3.01
N THR A 66 13.58 15.41 2.83
CA THR A 66 12.92 16.10 3.95
C THR A 66 11.48 15.66 4.16
N GLY A 67 10.90 14.94 3.21
CA GLY A 67 9.55 14.46 3.34
C GLY A 67 9.26 13.34 2.35
N MET A 68 8.17 12.64 2.57
CA MET A 68 7.68 11.65 1.62
C MET A 68 6.19 11.41 1.81
N ALA A 69 5.54 10.96 0.75
CA ALA A 69 4.13 10.59 0.75
C ALA A 69 4.00 9.19 0.14
N PRO A 70 4.32 8.13 0.91
CA PRO A 70 4.29 6.78 0.37
C PRO A 70 2.90 6.39 -0.12
N ALA A 71 2.86 5.70 -1.25
CA ALA A 71 1.63 5.23 -1.85
C ALA A 71 1.87 3.92 -2.58
N PHE A 72 0.82 3.11 -2.66
CA PHE A 72 0.80 1.89 -3.46
C PHE A 72 -0.33 1.98 -4.47
N THR A 73 -0.04 1.64 -5.72
CA THR A 73 -1.06 1.55 -6.77
C THR A 73 -1.27 0.08 -7.10
N LEU A 74 -2.50 -0.37 -6.97
CA LEU A 74 -2.88 -1.73 -7.31
C LEU A 74 -3.81 -1.70 -8.53
N THR A 75 -3.54 -2.59 -9.48
CA THR A 75 -4.35 -2.73 -10.68
C THR A 75 -4.72 -4.20 -10.88
N GLY A 76 -5.78 -4.44 -11.61
CA GLY A 76 -6.22 -5.80 -11.90
C GLY A 76 -7.58 -5.85 -12.55
N ARG A 77 -8.34 -6.88 -12.21
CA ARG A 77 -9.68 -7.12 -12.75
C ARG A 77 -10.71 -7.20 -11.62
N ARG A 78 -11.91 -6.74 -11.91
CA ARG A 78 -12.99 -6.73 -10.90
C ARG A 78 -13.50 -8.16 -10.67
N VAL A 79 -13.41 -8.60 -9.41
CA VAL A 79 -13.99 -9.85 -8.96
C VAL A 79 -15.09 -9.52 -7.95
N VAL A 80 -16.33 -9.64 -8.37
CA VAL A 80 -17.49 -9.37 -7.50
C VAL A 80 -17.59 -10.49 -6.47
N GLY A 81 -17.71 -10.12 -5.20
CA GLY A 81 -17.79 -11.07 -4.09
C GLY A 81 -16.48 -11.22 -3.31
N ASP A 82 -15.37 -10.69 -3.84
CA ASP A 82 -14.12 -10.64 -3.07
C ASP A 82 -14.22 -9.59 -1.99
N THR A 83 -13.90 -9.97 -0.75
CA THR A 83 -14.09 -9.11 0.43
C THR A 83 -13.32 -7.80 0.31
N ALA A 84 -12.05 -7.86 -0.08
CA ALA A 84 -11.21 -6.66 -0.18
C ALA A 84 -11.69 -5.73 -1.29
N GLN A 85 -11.97 -6.28 -2.47
CA GLN A 85 -12.46 -5.47 -3.58
C GLN A 85 -13.81 -4.84 -3.28
N ASP A 86 -14.75 -5.63 -2.76
CA ASP A 86 -16.09 -5.14 -2.43
C ASP A 86 -16.02 -4.02 -1.39
N PHE A 87 -15.14 -4.14 -0.41
CA PHE A 87 -14.95 -3.10 0.60
C PHE A 87 -14.45 -1.80 -0.03
N ILE A 88 -13.39 -1.86 -0.84
CA ILE A 88 -12.82 -0.67 -1.48
C ILE A 88 -13.86 0.02 -2.36
N PHE A 89 -14.55 -0.73 -3.20
CA PHE A 89 -15.48 -0.15 -4.15
C PHE A 89 -16.78 0.32 -3.51
N SER A 90 -17.11 -0.19 -2.32
CA SER A 90 -18.23 0.34 -1.54
C SER A 90 -17.94 1.77 -1.04
N LYS A 91 -16.67 2.15 -0.95
CA LYS A 91 -16.24 3.46 -0.46
C LYS A 91 -15.99 4.49 -1.57
N LYS A 92 -16.11 4.12 -2.84
CA LYS A 92 -15.66 5.00 -3.94
C LYS A 92 -16.41 6.32 -4.05
N TYR A 93 -17.66 6.38 -3.60
CA TYR A 93 -18.44 7.63 -3.57
C TYR A 93 -18.45 8.29 -2.20
N GLY A 94 -17.76 7.72 -1.22
CA GLY A 94 -17.62 8.29 0.10
C GLY A 94 -16.57 9.39 0.13
N LEU A 95 -16.63 10.20 1.17
CA LEU A 95 -15.71 11.30 1.41
C LEU A 95 -15.16 11.19 2.83
N ASP A 96 -14.02 11.86 3.07
CA ASP A 96 -13.40 12.00 4.38
C ASP A 96 -13.12 10.62 5.02
N THR A 97 -13.65 10.38 6.20
CA THR A 97 -13.37 9.14 6.95
C THR A 97 -13.84 7.87 6.27
N ASP A 98 -14.79 7.96 5.34
CA ASP A 98 -15.22 6.80 4.56
C ASP A 98 -14.11 6.20 3.69
N ARG A 99 -13.12 7.02 3.34
CA ARG A 99 -11.98 6.60 2.52
C ARG A 99 -10.80 6.08 3.34
N GLN A 100 -10.87 6.13 4.65
CA GLN A 100 -9.78 5.79 5.54
C GLN A 100 -9.84 4.34 5.99
N SER A 101 -8.67 3.72 6.07
CA SER A 101 -8.52 2.35 6.54
C SER A 101 -7.09 2.12 7.02
N SER A 102 -6.70 0.87 7.17
CA SER A 102 -5.34 0.47 7.50
C SER A 102 -4.81 -0.46 6.40
N PHE A 103 -3.55 -0.27 6.03
CA PHE A 103 -2.88 -1.09 5.03
C PHE A 103 -1.79 -1.91 5.72
N GLN A 104 -1.68 -3.17 5.32
CA GLN A 104 -0.69 -4.08 5.88
C GLN A 104 0.00 -4.84 4.75
N LEU A 105 1.33 -4.82 4.77
CA LEU A 105 2.16 -5.50 3.79
C LEU A 105 3.05 -6.50 4.52
N LYS A 106 3.10 -7.73 4.05
CA LYS A 106 3.89 -8.80 4.69
C LYS A 106 4.77 -9.50 3.67
N TYR A 107 5.97 -9.82 4.09
CA TYR A 107 6.87 -10.70 3.33
C TYR A 107 7.81 -11.40 4.31
N ASN A 108 8.49 -12.43 3.84
CA ASN A 108 9.48 -13.15 4.66
C ASN A 108 10.88 -12.66 4.34
N ASP A 109 11.68 -12.43 5.37
CA ASP A 109 13.08 -12.07 5.21
C ASP A 109 13.96 -13.31 4.90
N ALA A 110 15.25 -13.10 4.74
CA ALA A 110 16.19 -14.17 4.42
C ALA A 110 16.30 -15.24 5.53
N ALA A 111 15.94 -14.88 6.76
CA ALA A 111 15.91 -15.82 7.89
C ALA A 111 14.58 -16.55 8.03
N GLY A 112 13.63 -16.30 7.13
CA GLY A 112 12.30 -16.92 7.17
C GLY A 112 11.32 -16.25 8.13
N LYS A 113 11.68 -15.10 8.70
CA LYS A 113 10.82 -14.36 9.61
C LYS A 113 9.89 -13.44 8.83
N THR A 114 8.66 -13.28 9.31
CA THR A 114 7.69 -12.40 8.67
C THR A 114 7.94 -10.94 9.06
N VAL A 115 8.16 -10.11 8.06
CA VAL A 115 8.25 -8.66 8.21
C VAL A 115 6.89 -8.08 7.85
N THR A 116 6.33 -7.27 8.75
CA THR A 116 5.02 -6.64 8.59
C THR A 116 5.17 -5.13 8.58
N ILE A 117 4.64 -4.49 7.56
CA ILE A 117 4.60 -3.03 7.42
C ILE A 117 3.13 -2.62 7.53
N THR A 118 2.81 -1.81 8.52
CA THR A 118 1.43 -1.37 8.79
C THR A 118 1.37 0.15 8.83
N CYS A 119 0.36 0.72 8.21
CA CYS A 119 0.13 2.15 8.22
C CYS A 119 -1.34 2.45 7.99
N ASP A 120 -1.82 3.51 8.66
CA ASP A 120 -3.13 4.06 8.31
C ASP A 120 -3.08 4.60 6.89
N CYS A 121 -4.15 4.47 6.16
CA CYS A 121 -4.18 4.81 4.75
C CYS A 121 -5.51 5.43 4.32
N THR A 122 -5.47 6.05 3.14
CA THR A 122 -6.64 6.61 2.47
C THR A 122 -6.70 6.04 1.06
N PHE A 123 -7.86 5.58 0.64
CA PHE A 123 -8.08 5.10 -0.71
C PHE A 123 -8.32 6.28 -1.65
N CYS A 124 -7.53 6.36 -2.71
CA CYS A 124 -7.58 7.44 -3.68
C CYS A 124 -7.68 6.89 -5.10
N ASN A 125 -8.16 7.72 -6.02
CA ASN A 125 -8.18 7.39 -7.45
C ASN A 125 -8.80 6.01 -7.74
N ILE A 126 -9.93 5.74 -7.11
CA ILE A 126 -10.62 4.45 -7.24
C ILE A 126 -11.30 4.37 -8.60
N GLN A 127 -10.98 3.32 -9.36
CA GLN A 127 -11.64 3.02 -10.63
C GLN A 127 -12.14 1.57 -10.58
N GLU A 128 -13.46 1.39 -10.67
CA GLU A 128 -14.07 0.06 -10.62
C GLU A 128 -14.36 -0.49 -12.00
N TRP A 129 -14.74 0.37 -12.94
CA TRP A 129 -15.21 -0.07 -14.25
C TRP A 129 -14.41 0.58 -15.37
N SER A 130 -13.82 -0.24 -16.22
CA SER A 130 -13.09 0.21 -17.40
C SER A 130 -12.94 -0.96 -18.36
N GLY A 131 -13.25 -0.73 -19.62
CA GLY A 131 -13.07 -1.71 -20.69
C GLY A 131 -14.15 -1.63 -21.75
N ALA A 132 -13.96 -2.40 -22.81
CA ALA A 132 -14.98 -2.57 -23.87
C ALA A 132 -16.04 -3.57 -23.41
N ALA A 133 -17.14 -3.65 -24.15
CA ALA A 133 -18.30 -4.49 -23.78
C ALA A 133 -17.95 -5.98 -23.62
N THR A 134 -16.93 -6.44 -24.32
CA THR A 134 -16.48 -7.85 -24.27
C THR A 134 -15.33 -8.09 -23.30
N ASP A 135 -14.84 -7.04 -22.63
CA ASP A 135 -13.70 -7.14 -21.69
C ASP A 135 -14.18 -7.35 -20.27
N ASP A 136 -13.33 -7.98 -19.46
CA ASP A 136 -13.48 -7.92 -18.02
C ASP A 136 -13.13 -6.52 -17.53
N SER A 137 -13.83 -6.04 -16.51
CA SER A 137 -13.59 -4.69 -16.01
C SER A 137 -12.20 -4.56 -15.42
N ALA A 138 -11.41 -3.61 -15.92
CA ALA A 138 -10.13 -3.25 -15.34
C ALA A 138 -10.35 -2.34 -14.12
N ILE A 139 -9.62 -2.61 -13.04
CA ILE A 139 -9.73 -1.85 -11.80
C ILE A 139 -8.39 -1.23 -11.43
N SER A 140 -8.46 -0.14 -10.67
CA SER A 140 -7.28 0.52 -10.13
C SER A 140 -7.64 1.20 -8.82
N VAL A 141 -6.72 1.18 -7.87
CA VAL A 141 -6.85 1.91 -6.63
C VAL A 141 -5.45 2.36 -6.18
N GLU A 142 -5.38 3.57 -5.64
CA GLU A 142 -4.17 4.09 -5.02
C GLU A 142 -4.38 4.14 -3.51
N ILE A 143 -3.50 3.51 -2.77
CA ILE A 143 -3.53 3.49 -1.31
C ILE A 143 -2.43 4.43 -0.83
N ARG A 144 -2.81 5.58 -0.29
CA ARG A 144 -1.87 6.57 0.24
C ARG A 144 -1.73 6.44 1.74
N PHE A 145 -0.51 6.45 2.21
CA PHE A 145 -0.21 6.36 3.64
C PHE A 145 -0.50 7.68 4.34
N ASP A 146 -1.14 7.58 5.50
CA ASP A 146 -1.47 8.72 6.37
C ASP A 146 -0.51 8.74 7.55
N GLY A 147 0.77 8.90 7.28
CA GLY A 147 1.80 8.98 8.28
C GLY A 147 2.94 8.00 8.02
N ARG A 148 3.79 7.85 9.04
CA ARG A 148 4.95 6.96 8.94
C ARG A 148 4.53 5.51 9.20
N PRO A 149 4.90 4.58 8.32
CA PRO A 149 4.57 3.17 8.55
C PRO A 149 5.36 2.58 9.72
N THR A 150 4.75 1.62 10.40
CA THR A 150 5.38 0.84 11.45
C THR A 150 5.86 -0.48 10.86
N ILE A 151 7.12 -0.80 11.08
CA ILE A 151 7.73 -2.04 10.58
C ILE A 151 8.03 -2.94 11.78
N THR A 152 7.51 -4.17 11.74
CA THR A 152 7.76 -5.17 12.77
C THR A 152 8.24 -6.46 12.12
N THR A 153 9.11 -7.17 12.83
CA THR A 153 9.62 -8.47 12.40
C THR A 153 9.25 -9.51 13.44
N ALA A 154 8.63 -10.59 13.02
CA ALA A 154 8.26 -11.68 13.92
C ALA A 154 9.52 -12.33 14.49
N ALA A 155 9.46 -12.66 15.78
CA ALA A 155 10.58 -13.30 16.47
C ALA A 155 10.78 -14.76 16.02
#